data_f0487f6c530ebf5397b9a6a82ba76e23
#
_entry.id   f0487f6c530ebf5397b9a6a82ba76e23
#
_cell.length_a   1.000
_cell.length_b   1.000
_cell.length_c   1.000
_cell.angle_alpha   90.00
_cell.angle_beta   90.00
_cell.angle_gamma   90.00
#
_symmetry.space_group_name_H-M   'P 1'
#
loop_
_entity.id
_entity.type
_entity.pdbx_description
1 polymer ?
#
loop_
_entity_poly.entity_id
_entity_poly.type
_entity_poly.pdbx_seq_one_letter_code
_entity_poly.pdbx_strand_id
1 'polypeptide(L)'
;YGSDESLLLKQALECGICQAGVNVYSIGRAGISELSYAVNRFGGEFGILIGANISGHARLISAGGMLPDEKLLDRIGSIADDRDYRSVGLSQTGCVTDFSAVREIYVAELEKILPDRFKGVNVDIRTYDVRKATIADRLFHGRNDIDGERIIFNLSADGTKVSAYSEKTSYVMWEKLVAMYAGVCFEKGLAVALPENFPSNADAAAEDHCGRLYRYENNADIAKDVAVSTHNMFVYDGLYLASAVTSYLSEQGITLQKALCDVPDAYTSSRFVGITMSRENKKKIFSELGCSAEGEITMGKTHAVIRPLRDKKGITVFAESVSCEQAAAFCEDITSRIKGIFK
;
A
#
# COMPACT_ATOMS: atom_id res chain seq x y z
N TYR A 1 -5.09 6.68 -16.51
CA TYR A 1 -6.52 6.50 -16.28
C TYR A 1 -6.88 5.02 -16.17
N GLY A 2 -7.93 4.71 -15.44
CA GLY A 2 -8.32 3.32 -15.15
C GLY A 2 -9.37 2.72 -16.10
N SER A 3 -10.20 3.55 -16.72
CA SER A 3 -11.27 3.13 -17.62
C SER A 3 -11.42 4.08 -18.80
N ASP A 4 -12.07 3.64 -19.88
CA ASP A 4 -12.29 4.47 -21.06
C ASP A 4 -13.21 5.66 -20.77
N GLU A 5 -14.14 5.51 -19.84
CA GLU A 5 -15.04 6.59 -19.38
C GLU A 5 -14.26 7.75 -18.72
N SER A 6 -13.09 7.46 -18.15
CA SER A 6 -12.22 8.45 -17.50
C SER A 6 -11.36 9.24 -18.49
N LEU A 7 -11.36 8.88 -19.76
CA LEU A 7 -10.47 9.49 -20.75
C LEU A 7 -10.72 11.00 -20.92
N LEU A 8 -11.99 11.40 -20.97
CA LEU A 8 -12.36 12.82 -21.06
C LEU A 8 -11.93 13.62 -19.83
N LEU A 9 -12.12 13.05 -18.63
CA LEU A 9 -11.67 13.67 -17.39
C LEU A 9 -10.14 13.80 -17.36
N LYS A 10 -9.43 12.77 -17.81
CA LYS A 10 -7.97 12.80 -17.94
C LYS A 10 -7.54 13.95 -18.86
N GLN A 11 -8.13 14.08 -20.04
CA GLN A 11 -7.78 15.14 -20.99
C GLN A 11 -8.05 16.54 -20.43
N ALA A 12 -9.19 16.73 -19.76
CA ALA A 12 -9.52 17.99 -19.10
C ALA A 12 -8.51 18.36 -18.00
N LEU A 13 -8.11 17.36 -17.20
CA LEU A 13 -7.10 17.54 -16.16
C LEU A 13 -5.71 17.87 -16.76
N GLU A 14 -5.30 17.17 -17.81
CA GLU A 14 -4.04 17.45 -18.52
C GLU A 14 -4.01 18.89 -19.04
N CYS A 15 -5.10 19.36 -19.65
CA CYS A 15 -5.21 20.74 -20.09
C CYS A 15 -5.09 21.74 -18.92
N GLY A 16 -5.77 21.48 -17.80
CA GLY A 16 -5.73 22.34 -16.63
C GLY A 16 -4.33 22.41 -16.00
N ILE A 17 -3.63 21.29 -15.90
CA ILE A 17 -2.25 21.23 -15.38
C ILE A 17 -1.29 21.97 -16.31
N CYS A 18 -1.39 21.75 -17.62
CA CYS A 18 -0.59 22.48 -18.60
C CYS A 18 -0.84 23.98 -18.57
N GLN A 19 -2.11 24.41 -18.38
CA GLN A 19 -2.48 25.83 -18.23
C GLN A 19 -1.83 26.48 -16.98
N ALA A 20 -1.51 25.69 -15.94
CA ALA A 20 -0.77 26.16 -14.79
C ALA A 20 0.77 26.22 -15.02
N GLY A 21 1.25 25.85 -16.21
CA GLY A 21 2.66 25.85 -16.60
C GLY A 21 3.43 24.60 -16.20
N VAL A 22 2.73 23.48 -15.95
CA VAL A 22 3.33 22.20 -15.53
C VAL A 22 3.30 21.21 -16.67
N ASN A 23 4.42 20.50 -16.88
CA ASN A 23 4.50 19.43 -17.86
C ASN A 23 3.81 18.16 -17.36
N VAL A 24 3.13 17.45 -18.23
CA VAL A 24 2.42 16.21 -17.94
C VAL A 24 3.04 15.05 -18.73
N TYR A 25 3.39 13.99 -18.05
CA TYR A 25 3.79 12.72 -18.65
C TYR A 25 2.61 11.75 -18.58
N SER A 26 1.99 11.50 -19.71
CA SER A 26 0.81 10.64 -19.82
C SER A 26 1.23 9.18 -19.95
N ILE A 27 1.04 8.38 -18.90
CA ILE A 27 1.35 6.93 -18.93
C ILE A 27 0.22 6.09 -19.51
N GLY A 28 -0.86 6.73 -19.98
CA GLY A 28 -1.98 6.05 -20.60
C GLY A 28 -2.86 5.30 -19.59
N ARG A 29 -3.36 4.14 -20.01
CA ARG A 29 -4.21 3.29 -19.17
C ARG A 29 -3.31 2.46 -18.22
N ALA A 30 -3.36 2.72 -16.95
CA ALA A 30 -2.48 2.12 -15.93
C ALA A 30 -3.21 1.85 -14.62
N GLY A 31 -2.65 1.00 -13.77
CA GLY A 31 -3.04 0.82 -12.39
C GLY A 31 -2.25 1.71 -11.43
N ILE A 32 -2.57 1.61 -10.14
CA ILE A 32 -1.92 2.43 -9.11
C ILE A 32 -0.45 2.03 -8.93
N SER A 33 -0.10 0.74 -8.98
CA SER A 33 1.28 0.25 -8.86
C SER A 33 2.16 0.77 -9.99
N GLU A 34 1.67 0.73 -11.23
CA GLU A 34 2.37 1.26 -12.41
C GLU A 34 2.58 2.78 -12.30
N LEU A 35 1.58 3.52 -11.78
CA LEU A 35 1.70 4.96 -11.56
C LEU A 35 2.70 5.27 -10.44
N SER A 36 2.63 4.57 -9.31
CA SER A 36 3.58 4.71 -8.20
C SER A 36 5.00 4.41 -8.66
N TYR A 37 5.19 3.35 -9.42
CA TYR A 37 6.48 3.02 -10.04
C TYR A 37 6.98 4.15 -10.96
N ALA A 38 6.10 4.68 -11.83
CA ALA A 38 6.47 5.76 -12.75
C ALA A 38 6.91 7.02 -12.00
N VAL A 39 6.14 7.45 -11.00
CA VAL A 39 6.45 8.63 -10.18
C VAL A 39 7.78 8.44 -9.44
N ASN A 40 7.97 7.26 -8.83
CA ASN A 40 9.19 6.93 -8.10
C ASN A 40 10.41 6.89 -9.04
N ARG A 41 10.33 6.07 -10.08
CA ARG A 41 11.48 5.73 -10.93
C ARG A 41 11.97 6.86 -11.80
N PHE A 42 11.06 7.75 -12.22
CA PHE A 42 11.36 8.85 -13.13
C PHE A 42 11.32 10.22 -12.48
N GLY A 43 11.25 10.27 -11.15
CA GLY A 43 11.33 11.53 -10.39
C GLY A 43 10.14 12.46 -10.64
N GLY A 44 8.96 11.91 -10.86
CA GLY A 44 7.72 12.70 -10.92
C GLY A 44 7.43 13.35 -9.57
N GLU A 45 7.05 14.62 -9.58
CA GLU A 45 6.67 15.32 -8.34
C GLU A 45 5.29 14.86 -7.85
N PHE A 46 4.43 14.44 -8.77
CA PHE A 46 3.06 14.06 -8.46
C PHE A 46 2.49 13.12 -9.53
N GLY A 47 1.65 12.18 -9.12
CA GLY A 47 0.92 11.28 -10.01
C GLY A 47 -0.57 11.34 -9.75
N ILE A 48 -1.39 11.27 -10.81
CA ILE A 48 -2.84 11.29 -10.72
C ILE A 48 -3.42 10.13 -11.53
N LEU A 49 -4.17 9.24 -10.86
CA LEU A 49 -4.93 8.16 -11.49
C LEU A 49 -6.41 8.48 -11.42
N ILE A 50 -7.08 8.52 -12.57
CA ILE A 50 -8.49 8.86 -12.69
C ILE A 50 -9.31 7.61 -13.00
N GLY A 51 -10.44 7.42 -12.31
CA GLY A 51 -11.43 6.41 -12.64
C GLY A 51 -11.02 4.96 -12.40
N ALA A 52 -10.07 4.71 -11.51
CA ALA A 52 -9.72 3.35 -11.09
C ALA A 52 -10.78 2.78 -10.13
N ASN A 53 -11.77 2.07 -10.67
CA ASN A 53 -12.81 1.34 -9.90
C ASN A 53 -13.65 2.17 -8.90
N ILE A 54 -13.54 3.50 -8.94
CA ILE A 54 -14.28 4.41 -8.06
C ILE A 54 -14.85 5.50 -8.96
N SER A 55 -16.13 5.44 -9.20
CA SER A 55 -16.84 6.39 -10.05
C SER A 55 -16.55 7.85 -9.64
N GLY A 56 -15.93 8.60 -10.54
CA GLY A 56 -15.71 10.04 -10.38
C GLY A 56 -14.56 10.47 -9.47
N HIS A 57 -13.72 9.53 -8.98
CA HIS A 57 -12.62 9.86 -8.08
C HIS A 57 -11.24 9.80 -8.76
N ALA A 58 -10.37 10.72 -8.37
CA ALA A 58 -8.95 10.69 -8.68
C ALA A 58 -8.17 10.14 -7.48
N ARG A 59 -7.18 9.30 -7.72
CA ARG A 59 -6.22 8.87 -6.70
C ARG A 59 -4.90 9.61 -6.94
N LEU A 60 -4.39 10.22 -5.90
CA LEU A 60 -3.18 11.03 -5.95
C LEU A 60 -2.00 10.21 -5.41
N ILE A 61 -0.83 10.40 -6.03
CA ILE A 61 0.45 9.85 -5.62
C ILE A 61 1.41 11.01 -5.49
N SER A 62 2.13 11.11 -4.39
CA SER A 62 3.15 12.12 -4.16
C SER A 62 4.52 11.70 -4.71
N ALA A 63 5.49 12.58 -4.63
CA ALA A 63 6.88 12.28 -4.96
C ALA A 63 7.35 10.97 -4.28
N GLY A 64 8.18 10.20 -4.99
CA GLY A 64 8.64 8.90 -4.55
C GLY A 64 7.62 7.76 -4.71
N GLY A 65 6.45 8.00 -5.32
CA GLY A 65 5.44 6.97 -5.57
C GLY A 65 4.57 6.62 -4.35
N MET A 66 4.62 7.44 -3.30
CA MET A 66 3.90 7.24 -2.06
C MET A 66 2.52 7.91 -2.08
N LEU A 67 1.64 7.50 -1.17
CA LEU A 67 0.40 8.26 -0.96
C LEU A 67 0.73 9.66 -0.43
N PRO A 68 0.00 10.71 -0.89
CA PRO A 68 0.22 12.07 -0.43
C PRO A 68 -0.06 12.18 1.06
N ASP A 69 0.68 13.03 1.74
CA ASP A 69 0.38 13.38 3.11
C ASP A 69 -0.86 14.28 3.18
N GLU A 70 -1.50 14.33 4.35
CA GLU A 70 -2.73 15.09 4.52
C GLU A 70 -2.51 16.60 4.43
N LYS A 71 -1.33 17.11 4.81
CA LYS A 71 -1.03 18.53 4.68
C LYS A 71 -1.06 18.95 3.21
N LEU A 72 -0.58 18.08 2.32
CA LEU A 72 -0.66 18.30 0.88
C LEU A 72 -2.10 18.25 0.39
N LEU A 73 -2.88 17.26 0.86
CA LEU A 73 -4.30 17.13 0.50
C LEU A 73 -5.12 18.34 1.02
N ASP A 74 -4.91 18.77 2.25
CA ASP A 74 -5.55 19.95 2.83
C ASP A 74 -5.21 21.22 2.04
N ARG A 75 -3.94 21.36 1.62
CA ARG A 75 -3.51 22.49 0.80
C ARG A 75 -4.17 22.47 -0.57
N ILE A 76 -4.26 21.30 -1.23
CA ILE A 76 -4.97 21.15 -2.51
C ILE A 76 -6.46 21.53 -2.32
N GLY A 77 -7.08 21.04 -1.26
CA GLY A 77 -8.46 21.37 -0.91
C GLY A 77 -8.68 22.86 -0.72
N SER A 78 -7.83 23.53 0.06
CA SER A 78 -7.91 24.98 0.29
C SER A 78 -7.77 25.78 -1.01
N ILE A 79 -6.82 25.43 -1.88
CA ILE A 79 -6.66 26.10 -3.18
C ILE A 79 -7.91 25.91 -4.06
N ALA A 80 -8.51 24.72 -4.01
CA ALA A 80 -9.73 24.43 -4.76
C ALA A 80 -10.93 25.23 -4.24
N ASP A 81 -11.10 25.32 -2.92
CA ASP A 81 -12.19 26.06 -2.26
C ASP A 81 -12.06 27.58 -2.49
N ASP A 82 -10.83 28.11 -2.40
CA ASP A 82 -10.51 29.53 -2.62
C ASP A 82 -10.50 29.90 -4.09
N ARG A 83 -10.51 28.91 -5.00
CA ARG A 83 -10.39 29.08 -6.45
C ARG A 83 -9.12 29.84 -6.87
N ASP A 84 -8.06 29.70 -6.09
CA ASP A 84 -6.75 30.33 -6.33
C ASP A 84 -5.94 29.51 -7.34
N TYR A 85 -6.42 29.47 -8.59
CA TYR A 85 -5.80 28.71 -9.65
C TYR A 85 -4.73 29.55 -10.36
N ARG A 86 -3.53 28.99 -10.44
CA ARG A 86 -2.46 29.56 -11.25
C ARG A 86 -2.79 29.38 -12.74
N SER A 87 -2.63 30.44 -13.51
CA SER A 87 -2.68 30.42 -14.98
C SER A 87 -1.48 31.17 -15.54
N VAL A 88 -0.88 30.65 -16.59
CA VAL A 88 0.28 31.25 -17.25
C VAL A 88 -0.03 31.63 -18.70
N GLY A 89 0.78 32.51 -19.29
CA GLY A 89 0.67 32.86 -20.71
C GLY A 89 1.04 31.67 -21.61
N LEU A 90 0.61 31.75 -22.89
CA LEU A 90 0.83 30.66 -23.87
C LEU A 90 2.29 30.21 -23.99
N SER A 91 3.25 31.11 -23.88
CA SER A 91 4.68 30.79 -23.96
C SER A 91 5.23 30.02 -22.75
N GLN A 92 4.46 29.95 -21.66
CA GLN A 92 4.82 29.28 -20.42
C GLN A 92 3.91 28.07 -20.12
N THR A 93 2.97 27.78 -21.02
CA THR A 93 2.08 26.62 -20.89
C THR A 93 2.90 25.34 -20.95
N GLY A 94 2.60 24.39 -20.05
CA GLY A 94 3.21 23.06 -20.07
C GLY A 94 2.79 22.25 -21.31
N CYS A 95 3.41 21.11 -21.48
CA CYS A 95 3.07 20.17 -22.57
C CYS A 95 2.70 18.80 -22.03
N VAL A 96 1.95 18.04 -22.82
CA VAL A 96 1.65 16.65 -22.57
C VAL A 96 2.58 15.77 -23.42
N THR A 97 3.33 14.91 -22.76
CA THR A 97 4.21 13.94 -23.41
C THR A 97 3.68 12.53 -23.19
N ASP A 98 3.57 11.73 -24.24
CA ASP A 98 3.24 10.31 -24.11
C ASP A 98 4.39 9.55 -23.47
N PHE A 99 4.09 8.86 -22.38
CA PHE A 99 5.03 8.06 -21.63
C PHE A 99 4.48 6.64 -21.35
N SER A 100 3.65 6.13 -22.25
CA SER A 100 3.00 4.81 -22.15
C SER A 100 4.00 3.64 -22.10
N ALA A 101 5.22 3.86 -22.63
CA ALA A 101 6.33 2.88 -22.54
C ALA A 101 6.75 2.52 -21.10
N VAL A 102 6.37 3.29 -20.11
CA VAL A 102 6.68 3.01 -18.69
C VAL A 102 6.22 1.63 -18.25
N ARG A 103 5.11 1.12 -18.82
CA ARG A 103 4.61 -0.22 -18.52
C ARG A 103 5.63 -1.30 -18.88
N GLU A 104 6.24 -1.22 -20.04
CA GLU A 104 7.25 -2.20 -20.48
C GLU A 104 8.47 -2.16 -19.57
N ILE A 105 8.85 -0.98 -19.12
CA ILE A 105 9.97 -0.81 -18.17
C ILE A 105 9.60 -1.41 -16.81
N TYR A 106 8.39 -1.18 -16.32
CA TYR A 106 7.88 -1.79 -15.09
C TYR A 106 7.88 -3.31 -15.16
N VAL A 107 7.36 -3.89 -16.24
CA VAL A 107 7.34 -5.35 -16.43
C VAL A 107 8.77 -5.90 -16.49
N ALA A 108 9.68 -5.24 -17.22
CA ALA A 108 11.08 -5.66 -17.29
C ALA A 108 11.79 -5.60 -15.92
N GLU A 109 11.43 -4.66 -15.03
CA GLU A 109 11.95 -4.66 -13.65
C GLU A 109 11.42 -5.84 -12.84
N LEU A 110 10.16 -6.21 -13.00
CA LEU A 110 9.61 -7.41 -12.35
C LEU A 110 10.22 -8.70 -12.90
N GLU A 111 10.46 -8.76 -14.21
CA GLU A 111 11.12 -9.91 -14.85
C GLU A 111 12.54 -10.18 -14.28
N LYS A 112 13.29 -9.13 -13.91
CA LYS A 112 14.63 -9.26 -13.32
C LYS A 112 14.63 -9.92 -11.93
N ILE A 113 13.50 -9.86 -11.23
CA ILE A 113 13.36 -10.49 -9.90
C ILE A 113 13.19 -11.99 -10.04
N LEU A 114 12.57 -12.46 -11.12
CA LEU A 114 12.16 -13.83 -11.31
C LEU A 114 13.26 -14.66 -12.00
N PRO A 115 13.55 -15.88 -11.54
CA PRO A 115 14.40 -16.81 -12.26
C PRO A 115 13.70 -17.29 -13.54
N ASP A 116 14.49 -17.74 -14.52
CA ASP A 116 13.95 -18.23 -15.80
C ASP A 116 13.02 -19.43 -15.65
N ARG A 117 13.23 -20.25 -14.62
CA ARG A 117 12.38 -21.37 -14.23
C ARG A 117 12.29 -21.46 -12.72
N PHE A 118 11.09 -21.71 -12.24
CA PHE A 118 10.86 -21.94 -10.82
C PHE A 118 11.23 -23.37 -10.44
N LYS A 119 11.73 -23.53 -9.22
CA LYS A 119 12.04 -24.85 -8.64
C LYS A 119 11.15 -25.06 -7.43
N GLY A 120 10.37 -26.13 -7.43
CA GLY A 120 9.52 -26.52 -6.33
C GLY A 120 8.26 -25.65 -6.13
N VAL A 121 7.99 -24.70 -7.03
CA VAL A 121 6.81 -23.83 -6.95
C VAL A 121 6.06 -23.75 -8.28
N ASN A 122 4.73 -23.79 -8.20
CA ASN A 122 3.79 -23.63 -9.29
C ASN A 122 2.82 -22.50 -8.94
N VAL A 123 2.96 -21.36 -9.61
CA VAL A 123 2.28 -20.11 -9.25
C VAL A 123 1.13 -19.79 -10.19
N ASP A 124 -0.01 -19.44 -9.61
CA ASP A 124 -1.19 -18.91 -10.29
C ASP A 124 -1.54 -17.54 -9.72
N ILE A 125 -1.65 -16.53 -10.57
CA ILE A 125 -2.01 -15.15 -10.17
C ILE A 125 -3.45 -14.86 -10.53
N ARG A 126 -4.26 -14.55 -9.55
CA ARG A 126 -5.66 -14.18 -9.72
C ARG A 126 -5.87 -12.70 -9.52
N THR A 127 -6.55 -12.08 -10.46
CA THR A 127 -6.90 -10.65 -10.43
C THR A 127 -8.15 -10.40 -11.25
N TYR A 128 -8.90 -9.37 -10.89
CA TYR A 128 -10.06 -8.90 -11.66
C TYR A 128 -9.66 -7.92 -12.78
N ASP A 129 -8.44 -7.40 -12.75
CA ASP A 129 -7.96 -6.48 -13.79
C ASP A 129 -7.27 -7.27 -14.92
N VAL A 130 -7.89 -7.26 -16.10
CA VAL A 130 -7.39 -7.98 -17.29
C VAL A 130 -5.96 -7.57 -17.65
N ARG A 131 -5.58 -6.30 -17.45
CA ARG A 131 -4.21 -5.83 -17.75
C ARG A 131 -3.20 -6.43 -16.78
N LYS A 132 -3.54 -6.49 -15.50
CA LYS A 132 -2.69 -7.16 -14.49
C LYS A 132 -2.61 -8.66 -14.75
N ALA A 133 -3.71 -9.28 -15.19
CA ALA A 133 -3.70 -10.66 -15.63
C ALA A 133 -2.72 -10.88 -16.80
N THR A 134 -2.70 -9.99 -17.79
CA THR A 134 -1.76 -10.05 -18.92
C THR A 134 -0.31 -9.87 -18.46
N ILE A 135 -0.05 -8.94 -17.54
CA ILE A 135 1.29 -8.76 -16.98
C ILE A 135 1.70 -10.01 -16.17
N ALA A 136 0.81 -10.52 -15.34
CA ALA A 136 1.06 -11.73 -14.55
C ALA A 136 1.34 -12.96 -15.44
N ASP A 137 0.55 -13.14 -16.50
CA ASP A 137 0.78 -14.21 -17.47
C ASP A 137 2.18 -14.09 -18.09
N ARG A 138 2.59 -12.93 -18.54
CA ARG A 138 3.92 -12.67 -19.08
C ARG A 138 5.05 -13.00 -18.05
N LEU A 139 4.83 -12.67 -16.77
CA LEU A 139 5.82 -12.88 -15.72
C LEU A 139 5.95 -14.36 -15.31
N PHE A 140 4.85 -15.09 -15.23
CA PHE A 140 4.82 -16.42 -14.62
C PHE A 140 4.65 -17.57 -15.63
N HIS A 141 4.05 -17.30 -16.81
CA HIS A 141 3.82 -18.33 -17.82
C HIS A 141 5.13 -18.95 -18.31
N GLY A 142 5.16 -20.28 -18.38
CA GLY A 142 6.32 -21.04 -18.84
C GLY A 142 7.48 -21.16 -17.84
N ARG A 143 7.39 -20.53 -16.66
CA ARG A 143 8.39 -20.61 -15.59
C ARG A 143 8.05 -21.64 -14.52
N ASN A 144 6.78 -22.01 -14.40
CA ASN A 144 6.25 -22.89 -13.37
C ASN A 144 6.89 -24.28 -13.35
N ASP A 145 7.14 -24.79 -12.15
CA ASP A 145 7.45 -26.19 -11.89
C ASP A 145 6.13 -26.94 -11.65
N ILE A 146 5.76 -27.84 -12.58
CA ILE A 146 4.45 -28.52 -12.54
C ILE A 146 4.30 -29.41 -11.30
N ASP A 147 5.42 -29.99 -10.84
CA ASP A 147 5.47 -30.86 -9.66
C ASP A 147 5.68 -30.07 -8.35
N GLY A 148 5.85 -28.76 -8.45
CA GLY A 148 6.07 -27.86 -7.33
C GLY A 148 4.81 -27.60 -6.50
N GLU A 149 5.00 -26.98 -5.32
CA GLU A 149 3.89 -26.51 -4.49
C GLU A 149 3.03 -25.51 -5.26
N ARG A 150 1.73 -25.80 -5.38
CA ARG A 150 0.79 -24.88 -6.01
C ARG A 150 0.47 -23.73 -5.06
N ILE A 151 0.84 -22.51 -5.47
CA ILE A 151 0.56 -21.27 -4.75
C ILE A 151 -0.33 -20.40 -5.61
N ILE A 152 -1.46 -19.98 -5.06
CA ILE A 152 -2.39 -19.05 -5.70
C ILE A 152 -2.25 -17.69 -5.02
N PHE A 153 -1.79 -16.70 -5.77
CA PHE A 153 -1.76 -15.32 -5.32
C PHE A 153 -3.01 -14.56 -5.79
N ASN A 154 -3.71 -13.93 -4.86
CA ASN A 154 -4.89 -13.13 -5.14
C ASN A 154 -4.55 -11.65 -4.97
N LEU A 155 -4.52 -10.90 -6.07
CA LEU A 155 -4.29 -9.46 -6.04
C LEU A 155 -5.53 -8.71 -5.57
N SER A 156 -5.34 -7.68 -4.77
CA SER A 156 -6.39 -6.72 -4.44
C SER A 156 -6.93 -6.02 -5.70
N ALA A 157 -8.12 -5.47 -5.64
CA ALA A 157 -8.75 -4.80 -6.79
C ALA A 157 -7.88 -3.68 -7.37
N ASP A 158 -7.14 -2.94 -6.53
CA ASP A 158 -6.21 -1.90 -6.97
C ASP A 158 -4.80 -2.45 -7.27
N GLY A 159 -4.50 -3.71 -6.93
CA GLY A 159 -3.24 -4.41 -7.15
C GLY A 159 -2.11 -4.02 -6.21
N THR A 160 -2.39 -3.22 -5.18
CA THR A 160 -1.37 -2.79 -4.22
C THR A 160 -1.03 -3.87 -3.21
N LYS A 161 -1.94 -4.81 -2.96
CA LYS A 161 -1.78 -5.91 -2.01
C LYS A 161 -1.96 -7.26 -2.69
N VAL A 162 -1.42 -8.29 -2.08
CA VAL A 162 -1.59 -9.67 -2.52
C VAL A 162 -1.73 -10.60 -1.31
N SER A 163 -2.66 -11.53 -1.37
CA SER A 163 -2.74 -12.66 -0.44
C SER A 163 -2.35 -13.94 -1.16
N ALA A 164 -1.94 -14.95 -0.41
CA ALA A 164 -1.58 -16.25 -0.97
C ALA A 164 -2.48 -17.36 -0.43
N TYR A 165 -2.60 -18.43 -1.19
CA TYR A 165 -3.21 -19.68 -0.76
C TYR A 165 -2.39 -20.86 -1.28
N SER A 166 -2.12 -21.82 -0.43
CA SER A 166 -1.70 -23.16 -0.84
C SER A 166 -2.42 -24.21 0.00
N GLU A 167 -2.45 -25.46 -0.48
CA GLU A 167 -3.08 -26.55 0.28
C GLU A 167 -2.39 -26.79 1.63
N LYS A 168 -1.08 -26.49 1.73
CA LYS A 168 -0.28 -26.70 2.95
C LYS A 168 -0.40 -25.57 3.96
N THR A 169 -0.61 -24.32 3.50
CA THR A 169 -0.63 -23.14 4.37
C THR A 169 -2.02 -22.58 4.59
N SER A 170 -3.01 -23.05 3.78
CA SER A 170 -4.33 -22.39 3.71
C SER A 170 -4.19 -20.93 3.24
N TYR A 171 -5.05 -20.05 3.69
CA TYR A 171 -5.04 -18.64 3.30
C TYR A 171 -4.02 -17.83 4.11
N VAL A 172 -3.18 -17.07 3.42
CA VAL A 172 -2.14 -16.20 3.98
C VAL A 172 -2.44 -14.75 3.64
N MET A 173 -2.61 -13.92 4.64
CA MET A 173 -2.89 -12.50 4.47
C MET A 173 -1.66 -11.73 3.96
N TRP A 174 -1.91 -10.60 3.33
CA TRP A 174 -0.87 -9.70 2.81
C TRP A 174 0.14 -9.29 3.89
N GLU A 175 -0.34 -8.99 5.09
CA GLU A 175 0.50 -8.54 6.20
C GLU A 175 1.54 -9.61 6.61
N LYS A 176 1.16 -10.88 6.58
CA LYS A 176 2.07 -11.99 6.89
C LYS A 176 3.09 -12.20 5.78
N LEU A 177 2.68 -12.07 4.51
CA LEU A 177 3.60 -12.14 3.37
C LEU A 177 4.62 -11.00 3.37
N VAL A 178 4.18 -9.78 3.69
CA VAL A 178 5.06 -8.60 3.83
C VAL A 178 6.05 -8.79 4.97
N ALA A 179 5.60 -9.24 6.14
CA ALA A 179 6.49 -9.49 7.28
C ALA A 179 7.53 -10.58 6.97
N MET A 180 7.11 -11.67 6.32
CA MET A 180 8.02 -12.72 5.85
C MET A 180 9.08 -12.15 4.89
N TYR A 181 8.66 -11.39 3.88
CA TYR A 181 9.61 -10.85 2.91
C TYR A 181 10.48 -9.72 3.47
N ALA A 182 9.99 -9.00 4.48
CA ALA A 182 10.82 -8.07 5.26
C ALA A 182 11.96 -8.79 5.94
N GLY A 183 11.73 -9.98 6.53
CA GLY A 183 12.79 -10.85 7.06
C GLY A 183 13.86 -11.17 6.01
N VAL A 184 13.45 -11.53 4.79
CA VAL A 184 14.37 -11.76 3.66
C VAL A 184 15.19 -10.50 3.32
N CYS A 185 14.58 -9.32 3.39
CA CYS A 185 15.30 -8.06 3.19
C CYS A 185 16.34 -7.83 4.31
N PHE A 186 15.97 -8.10 5.56
CA PHE A 186 16.87 -7.96 6.70
C PHE A 186 18.08 -8.92 6.61
N GLU A 187 17.86 -10.17 6.22
CA GLU A 187 18.96 -11.13 5.94
C GLU A 187 19.95 -10.60 4.89
N LYS A 188 19.46 -9.84 3.91
CA LYS A 188 20.29 -9.17 2.90
C LYS A 188 20.89 -7.84 3.37
N GLY A 189 20.69 -7.47 4.65
CA GLY A 189 21.18 -6.20 5.23
C GLY A 189 20.42 -4.96 4.75
N LEU A 190 19.27 -5.12 4.09
CA LEU A 190 18.43 -4.04 3.60
C LEU A 190 17.54 -3.51 4.72
N ALA A 191 17.36 -2.20 4.77
CA ALA A 191 16.36 -1.60 5.64
C ALA A 191 14.97 -1.68 5.00
N VAL A 192 13.93 -1.83 5.83
CA VAL A 192 12.52 -1.86 5.38
C VAL A 192 11.76 -0.72 6.03
N ALA A 193 10.86 -0.10 5.30
CA ALA A 193 9.95 0.90 5.82
C ALA A 193 8.49 0.47 5.61
N LEU A 194 7.70 0.49 6.68
CA LEU A 194 6.30 0.10 6.71
C LEU A 194 5.42 1.26 7.21
N PRO A 195 4.14 1.31 6.83
CA PRO A 195 3.20 2.23 7.42
C PRO A 195 3.17 2.11 8.96
N GLU A 196 2.93 3.23 9.65
CA GLU A 196 2.86 3.28 11.11
C GLU A 196 1.89 2.25 11.71
N ASN A 197 0.75 2.04 11.04
CA ASN A 197 -0.29 1.12 11.46
C ASN A 197 -0.12 -0.30 10.89
N PHE A 198 1.05 -0.65 10.38
CA PHE A 198 1.31 -2.03 9.97
C PHE A 198 1.43 -2.93 11.20
N PRO A 199 0.94 -4.18 11.18
CA PRO A 199 0.96 -5.09 12.31
C PRO A 199 2.35 -5.36 12.89
N SER A 200 2.39 -5.77 14.16
CA SER A 200 3.60 -6.02 14.95
C SER A 200 4.39 -7.26 14.50
N ASN A 201 3.81 -8.12 13.66
CA ASN A 201 4.54 -9.27 13.10
C ASN A 201 5.79 -8.90 12.30
N ALA A 202 5.83 -7.68 11.74
CA ALA A 202 7.01 -7.17 11.06
C ALA A 202 8.10 -6.71 12.04
N ASP A 203 7.70 -6.24 13.24
CA ASP A 203 8.66 -5.90 14.31
C ASP A 203 9.34 -7.16 14.83
N ALA A 204 8.58 -8.26 15.02
CA ALA A 204 9.14 -9.57 15.36
C ALA A 204 10.16 -10.04 14.33
N ALA A 205 9.83 -9.93 13.01
CA ALA A 205 10.77 -10.28 11.95
C ALA A 205 12.04 -9.40 11.99
N ALA A 206 11.92 -8.12 12.35
CA ALA A 206 13.06 -7.23 12.49
C ALA A 206 13.94 -7.60 13.71
N GLU A 207 13.33 -7.98 14.82
CA GLU A 207 14.05 -8.44 16.03
C GLU A 207 14.82 -9.74 15.74
N ASP A 208 14.17 -10.74 15.11
CA ASP A 208 14.77 -12.04 14.82
C ASP A 208 15.99 -11.96 13.89
N HIS A 209 15.95 -11.02 12.94
CA HIS A 209 17.04 -10.81 11.96
C HIS A 209 17.96 -9.62 12.31
N CYS A 210 17.83 -8.98 13.47
CA CYS A 210 18.53 -7.73 13.81
C CYS A 210 18.39 -6.67 12.70
N GLY A 211 17.21 -6.60 12.08
CA GLY A 211 16.90 -5.79 10.92
C GLY A 211 16.60 -4.33 11.26
N ARG A 212 16.79 -3.45 10.29
CA ARG A 212 16.44 -2.04 10.42
C ARG A 212 15.05 -1.81 9.85
N LEU A 213 14.04 -1.76 10.74
CA LEU A 213 12.66 -1.44 10.40
C LEU A 213 12.35 0.00 10.76
N TYR A 214 11.80 0.74 9.81
CA TYR A 214 11.30 2.09 10.00
C TYR A 214 9.79 2.11 9.87
N ARG A 215 9.12 2.85 10.76
CA ARG A 215 7.69 3.17 10.65
C ARG A 215 7.57 4.57 10.08
N TYR A 216 6.79 4.73 9.00
CA TYR A 216 6.57 6.05 8.44
C TYR A 216 5.13 6.52 8.69
N GLU A 217 5.02 7.60 9.42
CA GLU A 217 4.00 8.63 9.24
C GLU A 217 4.73 9.84 8.67
N ASN A 218 4.23 10.36 7.66
CA ASN A 218 4.46 11.62 6.94
C ASN A 218 5.71 12.51 7.20
N ASN A 219 6.62 12.27 8.13
CA ASN A 219 7.63 13.25 8.52
C ASN A 219 9.05 12.75 8.85
N ALA A 220 9.36 11.47 8.80
CA ALA A 220 10.72 11.01 9.06
C ALA A 220 11.48 10.81 7.73
N ASP A 221 12.43 11.69 7.42
CA ASP A 221 13.15 11.69 6.13
C ASP A 221 13.80 10.33 5.82
N ILE A 222 14.46 9.70 6.80
CA ILE A 222 15.09 8.37 6.61
C ILE A 222 14.05 7.29 6.28
N ALA A 223 12.91 7.29 6.98
CA ALA A 223 11.85 6.32 6.71
C ALA A 223 11.26 6.50 5.31
N LYS A 224 11.15 7.75 4.83
CA LYS A 224 10.72 8.06 3.46
C LYS A 224 11.73 7.57 2.43
N ASP A 225 13.01 7.83 2.63
CA ASP A 225 14.07 7.39 1.70
C ASP A 225 14.07 5.87 1.54
N VAL A 226 13.87 5.12 2.64
CA VAL A 226 13.73 3.67 2.59
C VAL A 226 12.41 3.27 1.93
N ALA A 227 11.29 3.93 2.26
CA ALA A 227 9.98 3.61 1.71
C ALA A 227 9.92 3.78 0.18
N VAL A 228 10.62 4.78 -0.37
CA VAL A 228 10.69 5.01 -1.82
C VAL A 228 11.76 4.17 -2.52
N SER A 229 12.57 3.40 -1.80
CA SER A 229 13.56 2.54 -2.41
C SER A 229 12.92 1.41 -3.23
N THR A 230 13.55 1.01 -4.32
CA THR A 230 13.00 -0.01 -5.23
C THR A 230 12.77 -1.34 -4.52
N HIS A 231 13.65 -1.74 -3.59
CA HIS A 231 13.49 -2.98 -2.84
C HIS A 231 12.29 -2.95 -1.88
N ASN A 232 11.80 -1.77 -1.49
CA ASN A 232 10.65 -1.63 -0.60
C ASN A 232 9.29 -1.65 -1.34
N MET A 233 9.28 -1.77 -2.67
CA MET A 233 8.05 -1.81 -3.48
C MET A 233 7.09 -2.93 -3.07
N PHE A 234 7.60 -4.03 -2.51
CA PHE A 234 6.77 -5.15 -2.04
C PHE A 234 5.68 -4.75 -1.03
N VAL A 235 5.83 -3.58 -0.39
CA VAL A 235 4.86 -3.07 0.59
C VAL A 235 3.59 -2.52 -0.07
N TYR A 236 3.68 -2.01 -1.28
CA TYR A 236 2.57 -1.34 -1.96
C TYR A 236 2.35 -1.78 -3.41
N ASP A 237 3.03 -2.86 -3.82
CA ASP A 237 2.85 -3.51 -5.12
C ASP A 237 2.70 -5.02 -4.96
N GLY A 238 1.46 -5.50 -5.15
CA GLY A 238 1.13 -6.92 -4.98
C GLY A 238 1.82 -7.84 -6.00
N LEU A 239 2.03 -7.38 -7.24
CA LEU A 239 2.78 -8.18 -8.25
C LEU A 239 4.26 -8.24 -7.90
N TYR A 240 4.84 -7.15 -7.41
CA TYR A 240 6.22 -7.16 -6.93
C TYR A 240 6.37 -8.15 -5.78
N LEU A 241 5.49 -8.09 -4.77
CA LEU A 241 5.53 -9.01 -3.62
C LEU A 241 5.37 -10.47 -4.07
N ALA A 242 4.40 -10.77 -4.95
CA ALA A 242 4.21 -12.12 -5.47
C ALA A 242 5.46 -12.62 -6.21
N SER A 243 6.08 -11.77 -7.05
CA SER A 243 7.31 -12.09 -7.77
C SER A 243 8.49 -12.34 -6.81
N ALA A 244 8.65 -11.46 -5.82
CA ALA A 244 9.72 -11.54 -4.85
C ALA A 244 9.62 -12.78 -3.95
N VAL A 245 8.41 -13.09 -3.47
CA VAL A 245 8.13 -14.31 -2.69
C VAL A 245 8.40 -15.56 -3.54
N THR A 246 7.91 -15.59 -4.77
CA THR A 246 8.12 -16.72 -5.69
C THR A 246 9.61 -16.96 -5.96
N SER A 247 10.37 -15.90 -6.23
CA SER A 247 11.81 -15.98 -6.42
C SER A 247 12.52 -16.56 -5.20
N TYR A 248 12.20 -16.02 -4.02
CA TYR A 248 12.78 -16.48 -2.77
C TYR A 248 12.52 -17.97 -2.51
N LEU A 249 11.27 -18.41 -2.63
CA LEU A 249 10.90 -19.82 -2.45
C LEU A 249 11.64 -20.73 -3.43
N SER A 250 11.70 -20.33 -4.71
CA SER A 250 12.37 -21.08 -5.76
C SER A 250 13.89 -21.14 -5.56
N GLU A 251 14.53 -20.05 -5.15
CA GLU A 251 15.97 -19.97 -4.90
C GLU A 251 16.39 -20.82 -3.69
N GLN A 252 15.58 -20.76 -2.62
CA GLN A 252 15.84 -21.52 -1.39
C GLN A 252 15.39 -22.98 -1.48
N GLY A 253 14.57 -23.34 -2.44
CA GLY A 253 13.99 -24.68 -2.57
C GLY A 253 13.10 -25.05 -1.38
N ILE A 254 12.38 -24.08 -0.82
CA ILE A 254 11.50 -24.27 0.35
C ILE A 254 10.04 -24.03 0.01
N THR A 255 9.13 -24.60 0.81
CA THR A 255 7.69 -24.38 0.69
C THR A 255 7.26 -23.06 1.32
N LEU A 256 6.11 -22.54 0.88
CA LEU A 256 5.51 -21.34 1.51
C LEU A 256 5.27 -21.54 3.01
N GLN A 257 4.82 -22.73 3.41
CA GLN A 257 4.64 -23.08 4.82
C GLN A 257 5.93 -22.92 5.63
N LYS A 258 7.06 -23.40 5.10
CA LYS A 258 8.36 -23.29 5.77
C LYS A 258 8.83 -21.85 5.85
N ALA A 259 8.62 -21.06 4.81
CA ALA A 259 8.99 -19.63 4.80
C ALA A 259 8.18 -18.78 5.81
N LEU A 260 6.98 -19.24 6.18
CA LEU A 260 6.09 -18.54 7.09
C LEU A 260 6.14 -19.05 8.54
N CYS A 261 6.90 -20.11 8.84
CA CYS A 261 6.83 -20.80 10.14
C CYS A 261 7.24 -19.90 11.31
N ASP A 262 8.19 -19.00 11.08
CA ASP A 262 8.74 -18.12 12.12
C ASP A 262 8.05 -16.73 12.15
N VAL A 263 7.10 -16.48 11.23
CA VAL A 263 6.36 -15.23 11.19
C VAL A 263 5.09 -15.32 12.01
N PRO A 264 4.94 -14.56 13.10
CA PRO A 264 3.75 -14.58 13.93
C PRO A 264 2.50 -14.19 13.14
N ASP A 265 1.36 -14.78 13.51
CA ASP A 265 0.08 -14.32 13.02
C ASP A 265 -0.32 -13.02 13.72
N ALA A 266 -0.67 -12.01 12.94
CA ALA A 266 -1.23 -10.76 13.42
C ALA A 266 -2.47 -10.42 12.58
N TYR A 267 -3.61 -10.31 13.25
CA TYR A 267 -4.88 -10.02 12.63
C TYR A 267 -5.33 -8.63 13.03
N THR A 268 -5.75 -7.85 12.04
CA THR A 268 -6.15 -6.47 12.25
C THR A 268 -7.62 -6.24 11.96
N SER A 269 -8.21 -5.30 12.66
CA SER A 269 -9.55 -4.78 12.40
C SER A 269 -9.55 -3.27 12.56
N SER A 270 -10.35 -2.58 11.75
CA SER A 270 -10.52 -1.14 11.90
C SER A 270 -11.98 -0.72 11.82
N ARG A 271 -12.34 0.32 12.56
CA ARG A 271 -13.68 0.90 12.58
C ARG A 271 -13.61 2.42 12.56
N PHE A 272 -14.50 3.00 11.78
CA PHE A 272 -14.70 4.44 11.75
C PHE A 272 -15.76 4.87 12.76
N VAL A 273 -15.52 6.00 13.44
CA VAL A 273 -16.47 6.66 14.34
C VAL A 273 -16.57 8.13 13.95
N GLY A 274 -17.76 8.58 13.56
CA GLY A 274 -18.03 9.95 13.10
C GLY A 274 -18.09 10.97 14.25
N ILE A 275 -17.00 11.08 15.03
CA ILE A 275 -16.87 12.02 16.14
C ILE A 275 -15.66 12.89 15.91
N THR A 276 -15.86 14.21 15.84
CA THR A 276 -14.77 15.17 15.65
C THR A 276 -13.77 15.11 16.80
N MET A 277 -12.50 14.93 16.49
CA MET A 277 -11.43 14.86 17.48
C MET A 277 -10.95 16.27 17.87
N SER A 278 -11.78 17.03 18.59
CA SER A 278 -11.32 18.25 19.25
C SER A 278 -10.34 17.90 20.40
N ARG A 279 -9.58 18.89 20.86
CA ARG A 279 -8.67 18.71 22.02
C ARG A 279 -9.40 18.23 23.29
N GLU A 280 -10.62 18.67 23.47
CA GLU A 280 -11.48 18.26 24.59
C GLU A 280 -11.97 16.83 24.41
N ASN A 281 -12.49 16.49 23.23
CA ASN A 281 -12.95 15.14 22.92
C ASN A 281 -11.80 14.12 23.02
N LYS A 282 -10.59 14.48 22.54
CA LYS A 282 -9.39 13.64 22.70
C LYS A 282 -9.10 13.34 24.17
N LYS A 283 -9.08 14.38 25.02
CA LYS A 283 -8.85 14.21 26.46
C LYS A 283 -9.91 13.31 27.10
N LYS A 284 -11.18 13.54 26.78
CA LYS A 284 -12.30 12.77 27.32
C LYS A 284 -12.23 11.31 26.91
N ILE A 285 -12.01 11.02 25.61
CA ILE A 285 -11.88 9.66 25.10
C ILE A 285 -10.70 8.95 25.77
N PHE A 286 -9.52 9.57 25.79
CA PHE A 286 -8.32 8.93 26.32
C PHE A 286 -8.40 8.66 27.82
N SER A 287 -8.99 9.59 28.59
CA SER A 287 -9.23 9.42 30.02
C SER A 287 -10.21 8.28 30.32
N GLU A 288 -11.34 8.25 29.62
CA GLU A 288 -12.41 7.25 29.85
C GLU A 288 -12.02 5.84 29.40
N LEU A 289 -11.16 5.73 28.39
CA LEU A 289 -10.70 4.44 27.87
C LEU A 289 -9.40 3.99 28.51
N GLY A 290 -8.69 4.85 29.25
CA GLY A 290 -7.40 4.55 29.83
C GLY A 290 -6.29 4.43 28.78
N CYS A 291 -6.36 5.24 27.71
CA CYS A 291 -5.37 5.23 26.65
C CYS A 291 -4.04 5.87 27.09
N SER A 292 -2.95 5.48 26.43
CA SER A 292 -1.69 6.22 26.45
C SER A 292 -1.85 7.64 25.86
N ALA A 293 -0.82 8.47 25.96
CA ALA A 293 -0.81 9.81 25.35
C ALA A 293 -0.93 9.75 23.82
N GLU A 294 -0.47 8.66 23.22
CA GLU A 294 -0.50 8.31 21.80
C GLU A 294 -1.84 7.71 21.35
N GLY A 295 -2.74 7.41 22.30
CA GLY A 295 -4.05 6.82 22.03
C GLY A 295 -4.05 5.30 21.94
N GLU A 296 -3.09 4.66 22.56
CA GLU A 296 -2.94 3.21 22.56
C GLU A 296 -3.62 2.56 23.78
N ILE A 297 -4.19 1.39 23.53
CA ILE A 297 -4.82 0.54 24.54
C ILE A 297 -4.31 -0.88 24.35
N THR A 298 -3.82 -1.49 25.42
CA THR A 298 -3.38 -2.89 25.38
C THR A 298 -4.16 -3.71 26.40
N MET A 299 -4.70 -4.85 25.96
CA MET A 299 -5.40 -5.81 26.80
C MET A 299 -4.92 -7.22 26.50
N GLY A 300 -4.04 -7.75 27.31
CA GLY A 300 -3.39 -9.04 27.08
C GLY A 300 -2.57 -9.04 25.79
N LYS A 301 -2.95 -9.85 24.81
CA LYS A 301 -2.31 -9.94 23.49
C LYS A 301 -3.01 -9.09 22.41
N THR A 302 -3.98 -8.28 22.81
CA THR A 302 -4.72 -7.41 21.89
C THR A 302 -4.29 -5.97 22.12
N HIS A 303 -3.97 -5.29 21.04
CA HIS A 303 -3.57 -3.90 21.03
C HIS A 303 -4.51 -3.08 20.15
N ALA A 304 -4.82 -1.86 20.55
CA ALA A 304 -5.58 -0.95 19.69
C ALA A 304 -5.00 0.46 19.75
N VAL A 305 -5.16 1.16 18.64
CA VAL A 305 -4.75 2.57 18.51
C VAL A 305 -5.96 3.37 18.05
N ILE A 306 -6.20 4.50 18.71
CA ILE A 306 -7.25 5.45 18.37
C ILE A 306 -6.60 6.65 17.71
N ARG A 307 -6.90 6.86 16.43
CA ARG A 307 -6.36 7.97 15.66
C ARG A 307 -7.45 8.89 15.14
N PRO A 308 -7.29 10.22 15.24
CA PRO A 308 -8.17 11.13 14.56
C PRO A 308 -8.02 10.98 13.05
N LEU A 309 -9.12 10.95 12.32
CA LEU A 309 -9.07 11.28 10.90
C LEU A 309 -8.88 12.80 10.79
N ARG A 310 -7.94 13.20 9.95
CA ARG A 310 -7.51 14.59 9.85
C ARG A 310 -8.48 15.49 9.08
N ASP A 311 -9.41 14.91 8.32
CA ASP A 311 -10.57 15.65 7.79
C ASP A 311 -11.48 16.18 8.90
N LYS A 312 -11.05 16.01 10.17
CA LYS A 312 -11.70 16.49 11.40
C LYS A 312 -13.11 15.95 11.66
N LYS A 313 -13.59 15.02 10.84
CA LYS A 313 -14.96 14.51 10.90
C LYS A 313 -15.09 13.16 11.54
N GLY A 314 -13.97 12.56 12.02
CA GLY A 314 -14.05 11.24 12.62
C GLY A 314 -12.78 10.76 13.30
N ILE A 315 -12.90 9.57 13.82
CA ILE A 315 -11.83 8.82 14.48
C ILE A 315 -11.77 7.45 13.85
N THR A 316 -10.59 6.91 13.66
CA THR A 316 -10.39 5.49 13.34
C THR A 316 -9.88 4.77 14.59
N VAL A 317 -10.53 3.68 14.93
CA VAL A 317 -10.05 2.69 15.88
C VAL A 317 -9.43 1.57 15.08
N PHE A 318 -8.17 1.30 15.31
CA PHE A 318 -7.42 0.22 14.71
C PHE A 318 -7.05 -0.77 15.82
N ALA A 319 -7.36 -2.05 15.65
CA ALA A 319 -7.06 -3.09 16.63
C ALA A 319 -6.28 -4.25 15.98
N GLU A 320 -5.35 -4.80 16.73
CA GLU A 320 -4.55 -5.96 16.38
C GLU A 320 -4.69 -7.04 17.45
N SER A 321 -4.76 -8.32 17.04
CA SER A 321 -4.83 -9.46 17.95
C SER A 321 -4.31 -10.74 17.29
N VAL A 322 -4.30 -11.83 18.05
CA VAL A 322 -3.92 -13.17 17.61
C VAL A 322 -5.00 -13.90 16.79
N SER A 323 -6.23 -13.35 16.70
CA SER A 323 -7.28 -13.85 15.81
C SER A 323 -8.12 -12.70 15.25
N CYS A 324 -8.74 -12.93 14.09
CA CYS A 324 -9.66 -11.99 13.45
C CYS A 324 -10.84 -11.62 14.36
N GLU A 325 -11.42 -12.63 15.05
CA GLU A 325 -12.57 -12.44 15.92
C GLU A 325 -12.21 -11.56 17.12
N GLN A 326 -11.03 -11.78 17.72
CA GLN A 326 -10.58 -10.99 18.86
C GLN A 326 -10.26 -9.54 18.43
N ALA A 327 -9.58 -9.35 17.31
CA ALA A 327 -9.31 -8.03 16.77
C ALA A 327 -10.62 -7.28 16.46
N ALA A 328 -11.59 -7.96 15.82
CA ALA A 328 -12.88 -7.37 15.48
C ALA A 328 -13.71 -7.05 16.74
N ALA A 329 -13.78 -7.97 17.70
CA ALA A 329 -14.52 -7.78 18.95
C ALA A 329 -13.93 -6.62 19.78
N PHE A 330 -12.61 -6.54 19.88
CA PHE A 330 -11.94 -5.47 20.62
C PHE A 330 -12.14 -4.11 19.94
N CYS A 331 -12.03 -4.07 18.63
CA CYS A 331 -12.31 -2.87 17.84
C CYS A 331 -13.76 -2.39 18.03
N GLU A 332 -14.73 -3.31 18.04
CA GLU A 332 -16.15 -3.03 18.25
C GLU A 332 -16.43 -2.54 19.69
N ASP A 333 -15.82 -3.16 20.70
CA ASP A 333 -15.95 -2.72 22.10
C ASP A 333 -15.47 -1.29 22.29
N ILE A 334 -14.26 -0.97 21.84
CA ILE A 334 -13.69 0.38 21.91
C ILE A 334 -14.59 1.37 21.17
N THR A 335 -15.03 1.03 19.96
CA THR A 335 -15.94 1.86 19.15
C THR A 335 -17.24 2.14 19.88
N SER A 336 -17.83 1.13 20.52
CA SER A 336 -19.08 1.24 21.28
C SER A 336 -18.90 2.13 22.53
N ARG A 337 -17.80 1.97 23.24
CA ARG A 337 -17.44 2.80 24.40
C ARG A 337 -17.25 4.26 23.98
N ILE A 338 -16.53 4.53 22.88
CA ILE A 338 -16.38 5.89 22.35
C ILE A 338 -17.74 6.50 22.03
N LYS A 339 -18.63 5.78 21.34
CA LYS A 339 -19.99 6.26 21.06
C LYS A 339 -20.79 6.51 22.33
N GLY A 340 -20.58 5.72 23.38
CA GLY A 340 -21.22 5.87 24.69
C GLY A 340 -20.82 7.16 25.41
N ILE A 341 -19.60 7.63 25.26
CA ILE A 341 -19.07 8.86 25.87
C ILE A 341 -19.81 10.13 25.38
N PHE A 342 -20.36 10.08 24.15
CA PHE A 342 -20.98 11.23 23.48
C PHE A 342 -22.50 11.08 23.28
N LYS A 343 -23.13 10.09 23.89
CA LYS A 343 -24.58 10.00 24.05
C LYS A 343 -25.02 10.72 25.30
#